data_d5d2f43b669d32380768cc6e7297dfdf
#
_entry.id   d5d2f43b669d32380768cc6e7297dfdf
#
_cell.length_a   1.000
_cell.length_b   1.000
_cell.length_c   1.000
_cell.angle_alpha   90.00
_cell.angle_beta   90.00
_cell.angle_gamma   90.00
#
_symmetry.space_group_name_H-M   'P 1'
#
loop_
_entity.id
_entity.type
_entity.pdbx_description
1 polymer ?
#
loop_
_entity_poly.entity_id
_entity_poly.type
_entity_poly.pdbx_seq_one_letter_code
_entity_poly.pdbx_strand_id
1 'polypeptide(L)'
;MLLATRFLRQAAVVLVLAAATIQPIPARADNSFPFGLEMTLDVARQPGSKRLPTLDIGDSGETTLELWCKGGKGQFSIAGNTVIFVAGPLEDRACPPARAQADDELVAALSEAATWKRQGDFVSFTGTKPLRFRLNTN
;
A
#
# COMPACT_ATOMS: atom_id res chain seq x y z
N MET A 1 -9.00 78.34 45.70
CA MET A 1 -7.93 77.37 45.91
C MET A 1 -8.38 76.04 45.26
N LEU A 2 -7.92 75.73 44.10
CA LEU A 2 -8.25 74.53 43.36
C LEU A 2 -7.02 73.68 43.31
N LEU A 3 -7.00 72.56 44.01
CA LEU A 3 -5.98 71.52 43.95
C LEU A 3 -6.36 70.55 42.81
N ALA A 4 -5.62 70.67 41.72
CA ALA A 4 -5.71 69.72 40.60
C ALA A 4 -4.88 68.50 40.90
N THR A 5 -5.52 67.40 41.25
CA THR A 5 -4.86 66.05 41.37
C THR A 5 -4.78 65.42 40.00
N ARG A 6 -3.60 65.36 39.39
CA ARG A 6 -3.33 64.63 38.17
C ARG A 6 -3.20 63.14 38.49
N PHE A 7 -4.18 62.36 38.13
CA PHE A 7 -4.07 60.88 38.09
C PHE A 7 -3.28 60.46 36.87
N LEU A 8 -2.07 60.00 37.11
CA LEU A 8 -1.28 59.29 36.10
C LEU A 8 -1.84 57.90 35.93
N ARG A 9 -2.53 57.65 34.83
CA ARG A 9 -2.91 56.30 34.44
C ARG A 9 -1.70 55.62 33.78
N GLN A 10 -1.04 54.76 34.51
CA GLN A 10 -0.07 53.81 33.91
C GLN A 10 -0.85 52.70 33.22
N ALA A 11 -0.82 52.69 31.88
CA ALA A 11 -1.27 51.59 31.06
C ALA A 11 -0.19 50.49 31.06
N ALA A 12 -0.40 49.44 31.80
CA ALA A 12 0.42 48.22 31.71
C ALA A 12 0.09 47.50 30.41
N VAL A 13 0.99 47.58 29.44
CA VAL A 13 0.89 46.75 28.22
C VAL A 13 1.37 45.34 28.58
N VAL A 14 0.42 44.43 28.72
CA VAL A 14 0.70 42.99 28.89
C VAL A 14 1.03 42.45 27.51
N LEU A 15 2.29 42.18 27.22
CA LEU A 15 2.76 41.50 26.03
C LEU A 15 2.49 39.99 26.23
N VAL A 16 1.42 39.47 25.63
CA VAL A 16 1.14 38.02 25.61
C VAL A 16 1.99 37.44 24.49
N LEU A 17 3.13 36.84 24.84
CA LEU A 17 3.88 35.97 23.90
C LEU A 17 3.07 34.69 23.68
N ALA A 18 2.40 34.58 22.55
CA ALA A 18 1.82 33.33 22.09
C ALA A 18 2.97 32.40 21.63
N ALA A 19 3.38 31.49 22.49
CA ALA A 19 4.28 30.41 22.10
C ALA A 19 3.50 29.47 21.16
N ALA A 20 3.78 29.55 19.87
CA ALA A 20 3.27 28.60 18.89
C ALA A 20 3.94 27.25 19.14
N THR A 21 3.23 26.37 19.81
CA THR A 21 3.65 24.97 19.97
C THR A 21 3.46 24.27 18.63
N ILE A 22 4.57 24.03 17.92
CA ILE A 22 4.59 23.18 16.73
C ILE A 22 4.36 21.75 17.23
N GLN A 23 3.15 21.29 17.11
CA GLN A 23 2.83 19.86 17.38
C GLN A 23 3.34 19.04 16.22
N PRO A 24 4.10 17.97 16.45
CA PRO A 24 4.47 17.05 15.39
C PRO A 24 3.19 16.39 14.87
N ILE A 25 2.92 16.55 13.57
CA ILE A 25 1.82 15.85 12.91
C ILE A 25 2.20 14.38 12.92
N PRO A 26 1.39 13.46 13.50
CA PRO A 26 1.69 12.04 13.45
C PRO A 26 1.72 11.63 11.98
N ALA A 27 2.83 10.97 11.57
CA ALA A 27 2.93 10.40 10.24
C ALA A 27 1.79 9.39 10.09
N ARG A 28 0.83 9.66 9.20
CA ARG A 28 -0.21 8.70 8.86
C ARG A 28 0.47 7.52 8.17
N ALA A 29 0.22 6.29 8.68
CA ALA A 29 0.56 5.09 7.93
C ALA A 29 -0.10 5.19 6.55
N ASP A 30 0.70 5.03 5.50
CA ASP A 30 0.18 5.04 4.14
C ASP A 30 -0.63 3.75 3.91
N ASN A 31 -1.96 3.90 3.89
CA ASN A 31 -2.91 2.82 3.63
C ASN A 31 -3.45 2.86 2.20
N SER A 32 -2.80 3.60 1.30
CA SER A 32 -3.17 3.66 -0.11
C SER A 32 -2.83 2.35 -0.83
N PHE A 33 -3.53 2.09 -1.93
CA PHE A 33 -3.17 0.97 -2.80
C PHE A 33 -1.74 1.13 -3.32
N PRO A 34 -0.94 0.04 -3.42
CA PRO A 34 0.48 0.09 -3.70
C PRO A 34 0.83 0.36 -5.17
N PHE A 35 0.24 1.38 -5.78
CA PHE A 35 0.65 1.84 -7.09
C PHE A 35 2.11 2.30 -7.09
N GLY A 36 2.85 1.95 -8.12
CA GLY A 36 4.27 2.28 -8.26
C GLY A 36 5.19 1.45 -7.37
N LEU A 37 4.70 0.36 -6.77
CA LEU A 37 5.46 -0.47 -5.85
C LEU A 37 5.48 -1.94 -6.27
N GLU A 38 6.56 -2.62 -5.91
CA GLU A 38 6.69 -4.06 -6.02
C GLU A 38 6.35 -4.72 -4.68
N MET A 39 5.71 -5.88 -4.75
CA MET A 39 5.42 -6.69 -3.57
C MET A 39 5.62 -8.17 -3.84
N THR A 40 5.96 -8.91 -2.80
CA THR A 40 6.24 -10.35 -2.82
C THR A 40 5.15 -11.12 -2.08
N LEU A 41 4.71 -12.23 -2.63
CA LEU A 41 3.73 -13.12 -2.00
C LEU A 41 4.27 -13.65 -0.66
N ASP A 42 3.49 -13.43 0.41
CA ASP A 42 3.87 -13.82 1.78
C ASP A 42 3.47 -15.27 2.06
N VAL A 43 4.24 -16.20 1.54
CA VAL A 43 4.06 -17.65 1.70
C VAL A 43 5.42 -18.33 1.85
N ALA A 44 5.40 -19.59 2.26
CA ALA A 44 6.59 -20.42 2.22
C ALA A 44 7.02 -20.72 0.77
N ARG A 45 8.32 -20.84 0.56
CA ARG A 45 8.86 -21.26 -0.74
C ARG A 45 8.40 -22.69 -1.05
N GLN A 46 8.05 -22.92 -2.31
CA GLN A 46 7.80 -24.28 -2.78
C GLN A 46 9.11 -25.10 -2.84
N PRO A 47 9.06 -26.42 -2.61
CA PRO A 47 10.20 -27.29 -2.77
C PRO A 47 10.86 -27.13 -4.15
N GLY A 48 12.17 -26.92 -4.18
CA GLY A 48 12.94 -26.72 -5.41
C GLY A 48 12.78 -25.33 -6.07
N SER A 49 11.97 -24.42 -5.50
CA SER A 49 11.84 -23.06 -5.99
C SER A 49 12.85 -22.15 -5.28
N LYS A 50 13.55 -21.33 -6.07
CA LYS A 50 14.47 -20.31 -5.54
C LYS A 50 13.84 -18.96 -5.34
N ARG A 51 12.62 -18.75 -5.86
CA ARG A 51 11.92 -17.46 -5.81
C ARG A 51 10.50 -17.59 -5.26
N LEU A 52 9.98 -16.47 -4.80
CA LEU A 52 8.58 -16.25 -4.47
C LEU A 52 7.93 -15.41 -5.57
N PRO A 53 6.64 -15.57 -5.84
CA PRO A 53 5.92 -14.69 -6.76
C PRO A 53 5.99 -13.22 -6.36
N THR A 54 6.16 -12.35 -7.35
CA THR A 54 6.13 -10.89 -7.18
C THR A 54 5.12 -10.25 -8.12
N LEU A 55 4.59 -9.12 -7.69
CA LEU A 55 3.76 -8.21 -8.47
C LEU A 55 4.46 -6.85 -8.49
N ASP A 56 4.81 -6.38 -9.66
CA ASP A 56 5.29 -5.01 -9.87
C ASP A 56 4.14 -4.20 -10.47
N ILE A 57 3.57 -3.29 -9.67
CA ILE A 57 2.38 -2.53 -10.00
C ILE A 57 2.79 -1.12 -10.42
N GLY A 58 2.53 -0.76 -11.66
CA GLY A 58 2.75 0.59 -12.15
C GLY A 58 1.75 1.61 -11.62
N ASP A 59 1.99 2.88 -11.90
CA ASP A 59 1.20 4.00 -11.37
C ASP A 59 -0.27 4.00 -11.85
N SER A 60 -0.55 3.37 -12.99
CA SER A 60 -1.91 3.25 -13.54
C SER A 60 -2.51 1.85 -13.33
N GLY A 61 -1.88 1.01 -12.53
CA GLY A 61 -2.36 -0.34 -12.21
C GLY A 61 -1.92 -1.43 -13.18
N GLU A 62 -1.18 -1.09 -14.24
CA GLU A 62 -0.53 -2.07 -15.08
C GLU A 62 0.45 -2.89 -14.23
N THR A 63 0.39 -4.19 -14.35
CA THR A 63 1.10 -5.08 -13.44
C THR A 63 1.94 -6.08 -14.20
N THR A 64 3.19 -6.23 -13.80
CA THR A 64 4.06 -7.33 -14.22
C THR A 64 4.00 -8.42 -13.16
N LEU A 65 3.71 -9.63 -13.60
CA LEU A 65 3.64 -10.83 -12.77
C LEU A 65 4.90 -11.64 -12.95
N GLU A 66 5.61 -11.92 -11.88
CA GLU A 66 6.60 -12.99 -11.84
C GLU A 66 6.05 -14.06 -10.89
N LEU A 67 5.66 -15.21 -11.44
CA LEU A 67 5.01 -16.28 -10.71
C LEU A 67 6.03 -17.32 -10.20
N TRP A 68 5.56 -18.48 -9.78
CA TRP A 68 6.46 -19.57 -9.37
C TRP A 68 7.35 -20.05 -10.51
N CYS A 69 6.84 -20.07 -11.73
CA CYS A 69 7.59 -20.48 -12.92
C CYS A 69 7.39 -19.51 -14.09
N LYS A 70 6.14 -19.14 -14.38
CA LYS A 70 5.80 -18.29 -15.51
C LYS A 70 5.84 -16.81 -15.13
N GLY A 71 5.84 -15.95 -16.13
CA GLY A 71 5.61 -14.53 -16.01
C GLY A 71 4.39 -14.10 -16.82
N GLY A 72 3.95 -12.88 -16.65
CA GLY A 72 2.82 -12.34 -17.39
C GLY A 72 2.53 -10.89 -17.05
N LYS A 73 1.44 -10.41 -17.58
CA LYS A 73 0.93 -9.06 -17.39
C LYS A 73 -0.50 -9.09 -16.89
N GLY A 74 -0.90 -8.06 -16.19
CA GLY A 74 -2.28 -7.87 -15.74
C GLY A 74 -2.57 -6.42 -15.49
N GLN A 75 -3.79 -6.14 -15.03
CA GLN A 75 -4.26 -4.79 -14.73
C GLN A 75 -5.07 -4.80 -13.46
N PHE A 76 -4.68 -3.97 -12.51
CA PHE A 76 -5.50 -3.62 -11.35
C PHE A 76 -6.37 -2.41 -11.63
N SER A 77 -7.62 -2.46 -11.16
CA SER A 77 -8.53 -1.34 -11.09
C SER A 77 -9.08 -1.25 -9.67
N ILE A 78 -9.02 -0.05 -9.09
CA ILE A 78 -9.33 0.19 -7.67
C ILE A 78 -10.44 1.23 -7.55
N ALA A 79 -11.44 0.92 -6.73
CA ALA A 79 -12.47 1.85 -6.30
C ALA A 79 -12.67 1.70 -4.78
N GLY A 80 -12.11 2.63 -4.00
CA GLY A 80 -12.07 2.50 -2.55
C GLY A 80 -11.32 1.24 -2.12
N ASN A 81 -11.95 0.36 -1.36
CA ASN A 81 -11.42 -0.94 -0.99
C ASN A 81 -11.85 -2.09 -1.91
N THR A 82 -12.55 -1.79 -2.97
CA THR A 82 -12.89 -2.75 -4.03
C THR A 82 -11.73 -2.86 -5.00
N VAL A 83 -11.42 -4.09 -5.41
CA VAL A 83 -10.37 -4.40 -6.36
C VAL A 83 -10.91 -5.28 -7.48
N ILE A 84 -10.45 -4.99 -8.70
CA ILE A 84 -10.61 -5.86 -9.85
C ILE A 84 -9.22 -6.09 -10.43
N PHE A 85 -8.85 -7.34 -10.64
CA PHE A 85 -7.64 -7.73 -11.35
C PHE A 85 -8.01 -8.52 -12.61
N VAL A 86 -7.49 -8.07 -13.73
CA VAL A 86 -7.64 -8.76 -15.01
C VAL A 86 -6.28 -9.24 -15.46
N ALA A 87 -6.11 -10.58 -15.54
CA ALA A 87 -4.90 -11.18 -16.04
C ALA A 87 -4.87 -11.14 -17.56
N GLY A 88 -3.71 -10.77 -18.12
CA GLY A 88 -3.36 -11.05 -19.50
C GLY A 88 -2.87 -12.49 -19.68
N PRO A 89 -2.48 -12.88 -20.90
CA PRO A 89 -1.93 -14.20 -21.15
C PRO A 89 -0.60 -14.37 -20.40
N LEU A 90 -0.39 -15.55 -19.82
CA LEU A 90 0.90 -15.93 -19.27
C LEU A 90 1.89 -16.28 -20.38
N GLU A 91 3.18 -16.06 -20.11
CA GLU A 91 4.25 -16.46 -21.01
C GLU A 91 4.21 -17.98 -21.24
N ASP A 92 4.43 -18.38 -22.50
CA ASP A 92 4.58 -19.79 -22.86
C ASP A 92 5.98 -20.26 -22.47
N ARG A 93 6.08 -20.79 -21.26
CA ARG A 93 7.32 -21.28 -20.68
C ARG A 93 7.11 -22.69 -20.17
N ALA A 94 8.06 -23.58 -20.47
CA ALA A 94 8.05 -24.93 -19.93
C ALA A 94 8.25 -24.91 -18.42
N CYS A 95 7.31 -25.47 -17.69
CA CYS A 95 7.29 -25.50 -16.23
C CYS A 95 7.02 -26.91 -15.71
N PRO A 96 7.61 -27.29 -14.57
CA PRO A 96 7.16 -28.48 -13.86
C PRO A 96 5.65 -28.40 -13.57
N PRO A 97 4.88 -29.49 -13.72
CA PRO A 97 3.42 -29.44 -13.59
C PRO A 97 2.92 -28.82 -12.28
N ALA A 98 3.57 -29.11 -11.16
CA ALA A 98 3.18 -28.56 -9.85
C ALA A 98 3.32 -27.02 -9.78
N ARG A 99 4.35 -26.45 -10.40
CA ARG A 99 4.57 -25.00 -10.47
C ARG A 99 3.62 -24.33 -11.45
N ALA A 100 3.38 -24.96 -12.61
CA ALA A 100 2.38 -24.48 -13.57
C ALA A 100 0.99 -24.40 -12.94
N GLN A 101 0.60 -25.41 -12.17
CA GLN A 101 -0.66 -25.40 -11.44
C GLN A 101 -0.68 -24.32 -10.37
N ALA A 102 0.38 -24.15 -9.61
CA ALA A 102 0.48 -23.09 -8.60
C ALA A 102 0.39 -21.70 -9.22
N ASP A 103 0.97 -21.49 -10.39
CA ASP A 103 0.84 -20.24 -11.16
C ASP A 103 -0.61 -19.96 -11.55
N ASP A 104 -1.30 -20.96 -12.08
CA ASP A 104 -2.71 -20.85 -12.48
C ASP A 104 -3.63 -20.58 -11.27
N GLU A 105 -3.38 -21.24 -10.14
CA GLU A 105 -4.12 -21.02 -8.88
C GLU A 105 -3.91 -19.59 -8.34
N LEU A 106 -2.70 -19.07 -8.40
CA LEU A 106 -2.40 -17.71 -7.94
C LEU A 106 -3.08 -16.66 -8.82
N VAL A 107 -3.02 -16.83 -10.14
CA VAL A 107 -3.68 -15.93 -11.09
C VAL A 107 -5.21 -15.98 -10.91
N ALA A 108 -5.77 -17.17 -10.71
CA ALA A 108 -7.21 -17.33 -10.43
C ALA A 108 -7.60 -16.63 -9.13
N ALA A 109 -6.81 -16.78 -8.07
CA ALA A 109 -7.09 -16.13 -6.78
C ALA A 109 -7.00 -14.59 -6.87
N LEU A 110 -6.07 -14.04 -7.63
CA LEU A 110 -5.99 -12.60 -7.92
C LEU A 110 -7.22 -12.14 -8.72
N SER A 111 -7.62 -12.88 -9.73
CA SER A 111 -8.77 -12.54 -10.60
C SER A 111 -10.11 -12.62 -9.86
N GLU A 112 -10.21 -13.45 -8.83
CA GLU A 112 -11.39 -13.61 -7.98
C GLU A 112 -11.40 -12.67 -6.76
N ALA A 113 -10.31 -11.92 -6.52
CA ALA A 113 -10.24 -10.96 -5.44
C ALA A 113 -11.28 -9.85 -5.64
N ALA A 114 -12.01 -9.53 -4.57
CA ALA A 114 -13.07 -8.52 -4.57
C ALA A 114 -12.70 -7.28 -3.73
N THR A 115 -11.95 -7.48 -2.65
CA THR A 115 -11.54 -6.40 -1.75
C THR A 115 -10.05 -6.46 -1.45
N TRP A 116 -9.50 -5.32 -1.08
CA TRP A 116 -8.11 -5.21 -0.66
C TRP A 116 -7.99 -4.40 0.63
N LYS A 117 -6.91 -4.64 1.34
CA LYS A 117 -6.55 -3.90 2.56
C LYS A 117 -5.03 -3.80 2.68
N ARG A 118 -4.53 -2.64 3.05
CA ARG A 118 -3.12 -2.45 3.40
C ARG A 118 -2.97 -2.19 4.89
N GLN A 119 -2.05 -2.91 5.52
CA GLN A 119 -1.67 -2.73 6.92
C GLN A 119 -0.14 -2.67 6.99
N GLY A 120 0.42 -1.47 7.09
CA GLY A 120 1.87 -1.26 7.04
C GLY A 120 2.44 -1.75 5.70
N ASP A 121 3.35 -2.71 5.78
CA ASP A 121 4.01 -3.29 4.60
C ASP A 121 3.25 -4.49 4.01
N PHE A 122 2.10 -4.84 4.56
CA PHE A 122 1.29 -5.95 4.07
C PHE A 122 0.06 -5.48 3.30
N VAL A 123 -0.18 -6.13 2.17
CA VAL A 123 -1.38 -5.94 1.35
C VAL A 123 -2.10 -7.28 1.25
N SER A 124 -3.36 -7.28 1.65
CA SER A 124 -4.22 -8.47 1.60
C SER A 124 -5.30 -8.29 0.54
N PHE A 125 -5.54 -9.35 -0.23
CA PHE A 125 -6.66 -9.46 -1.15
C PHE A 125 -7.62 -10.52 -0.64
N THR A 126 -8.89 -10.20 -0.62
CA THR A 126 -9.94 -11.11 -0.15
C THR A 126 -10.91 -11.41 -1.28
N GLY A 127 -11.10 -12.68 -1.53
CA GLY A 127 -12.01 -13.26 -2.50
C GLY A 127 -12.28 -14.70 -2.12
N THR A 128 -12.42 -15.58 -3.10
CA THR A 128 -12.59 -17.03 -2.87
C THR A 128 -11.40 -17.60 -2.10
N LYS A 129 -10.18 -17.16 -2.40
CA LYS A 129 -8.96 -17.55 -1.73
C LYS A 129 -8.22 -16.28 -1.26
N PRO A 130 -7.96 -16.12 0.05
CA PRO A 130 -7.24 -14.95 0.54
C PRO A 130 -5.78 -14.98 0.12
N LEU A 131 -5.24 -13.82 -0.24
CA LEU A 131 -3.84 -13.63 -0.58
C LEU A 131 -3.26 -12.51 0.29
N ARG A 132 -1.99 -12.66 0.69
CA ARG A 132 -1.23 -11.61 1.37
C ARG A 132 0.11 -11.43 0.70
N PHE A 133 0.46 -10.18 0.46
CA PHE A 133 1.74 -9.77 -0.09
C PHE A 133 2.46 -8.84 0.89
N ARG A 134 3.77 -8.85 0.83
CA ARG A 134 4.64 -7.90 1.53
C ARG A 134 5.22 -6.93 0.51
N LEU A 135 5.17 -5.63 0.81
CA LEU A 135 5.85 -4.62 0.02
C LEU A 135 7.36 -4.80 0.09
N ASN A 136 8.02 -4.70 -1.06
CA ASN A 136 9.48 -4.69 -1.14
C ASN A 136 9.93 -3.26 -0.84
N THR A 137 10.20 -2.98 0.44
CA THR A 137 10.78 -1.70 0.89
C THR A 137 12.29 -1.84 0.92
N ASN A 138 12.99 -0.98 0.19
CA ASN A 138 14.44 -0.83 0.27
C ASN A 138 14.86 -0.04 1.50
#